data_b8220902b385db97f1425dd234692c1d
#
_entry.id   b8220902b385db97f1425dd234692c1d
#
_cell.length_a   1.000
_cell.length_b   1.000
_cell.length_c   1.000
_cell.angle_alpha   90.00
_cell.angle_beta   90.00
_cell.angle_gamma   90.00
#
_symmetry.space_group_name_H-M   'P 1'
#
loop_
_entity.id
_entity.type
_entity.pdbx_description
1 polymer ?
#
loop_
_entity_poly.entity_id
_entity_poly.type
_entity_poly.pdbx_seq_one_letter_code
_entity_poly.pdbx_strand_id
1 'polypeptide(L)'
;MPRLPQPQPTAGDPATPAAPPNIFAGTSGWAYATWKPDFYPADVSSKRFLEYYATQLNSVEVNFTFRKLPTESMLAGWLSAVPSGFRFSFKAPQRITHFSRLRNCEGLVADFVASVRPAQQAGKLGLLLFQLPPNFKAAPHILADFLSIPALKNPSAPKIAFEFRDQSWFSEETYALLREHNAALCVAETDDLRTPDVHCARTHASFRMRRACGYTPEEITRYASSVMAVAAAREVYLYFKHEDEPTGALNAVEFLRACSKVAAS
;
A
#
# COMPACT_ATOMS: atom_id res chain seq x y z
N MET A 1 -3.58 -20.70 30.16
CA MET A 1 -2.54 -19.71 30.46
C MET A 1 -3.18 -18.34 30.51
N PRO A 2 -2.97 -17.51 31.55
CA PRO A 2 -3.58 -16.19 31.64
C PRO A 2 -3.02 -15.27 30.55
N ARG A 3 -3.90 -14.51 29.89
CA ARG A 3 -3.51 -13.47 28.92
C ARG A 3 -2.64 -12.42 29.62
N LEU A 4 -1.47 -12.13 29.06
CA LEU A 4 -0.67 -10.98 29.49
C LEU A 4 -1.47 -9.69 29.29
N PRO A 5 -1.41 -8.74 30.25
CA PRO A 5 -2.10 -7.46 30.13
C PRO A 5 -1.58 -6.70 28.91
N GLN A 6 -2.52 -6.14 28.15
CA GLN A 6 -2.21 -5.26 27.02
C GLN A 6 -1.51 -4.01 27.58
N PRO A 7 -0.40 -3.54 26.98
CA PRO A 7 0.20 -2.29 27.38
C PRO A 7 -0.78 -1.14 27.11
N GLN A 8 -1.17 -0.42 28.16
CA GLN A 8 -1.90 0.82 28.00
C GLN A 8 -0.97 1.90 27.43
N PRO A 9 -1.43 2.76 26.52
CA PRO A 9 -0.63 3.89 26.05
C PRO A 9 -0.24 4.75 27.25
N THR A 10 1.04 5.06 27.36
CA THR A 10 1.54 5.99 28.36
C THR A 10 0.97 7.39 28.08
N ALA A 11 0.45 8.04 29.09
CA ALA A 11 -0.06 9.43 29.01
C ALA A 11 1.11 10.36 28.64
N GLY A 12 1.20 10.75 27.37
CA GLY A 12 2.26 11.63 26.86
C GLY A 12 2.41 11.64 25.34
N ASP A 13 2.06 10.55 24.65
CA ASP A 13 2.07 10.55 23.19
C ASP A 13 0.76 11.16 22.67
N PRO A 14 0.81 12.22 21.84
CA PRO A 14 -0.40 12.73 21.21
C PRO A 14 -0.93 11.61 20.29
N ALA A 15 -2.12 11.09 20.62
CA ALA A 15 -2.81 10.15 19.75
C ALA A 15 -2.81 10.70 18.34
N THR A 16 -2.33 9.91 17.38
CA THR A 16 -2.42 10.31 15.97
C THR A 16 -3.88 10.67 15.67
N PRO A 17 -4.19 11.87 15.17
CA PRO A 17 -5.55 12.26 14.88
C PRO A 17 -6.20 11.19 14.00
N ALA A 18 -7.46 10.85 14.28
CA ALA A 18 -8.16 9.83 13.51
C ALA A 18 -8.10 10.21 12.02
N ALA A 19 -7.47 9.36 11.23
CA ALA A 19 -7.41 9.56 9.78
C ALA A 19 -8.83 9.56 9.19
N PRO A 20 -9.09 10.34 8.12
CA PRO A 20 -10.35 10.24 7.40
C PRO A 20 -10.64 8.79 7.00
N PRO A 21 -11.88 8.31 7.08
CA PRO A 21 -12.24 6.89 7.02
C PRO A 21 -11.83 6.20 5.70
N ASN A 22 -11.61 6.97 4.64
CA ASN A 22 -11.27 6.46 3.31
C ASN A 22 -9.79 6.62 2.95
N ILE A 23 -8.93 7.05 3.87
CA ILE A 23 -7.50 7.26 3.63
C ILE A 23 -6.67 6.28 4.44
N PHE A 24 -5.91 5.45 3.72
CA PHE A 24 -4.99 4.47 4.26
C PHE A 24 -3.57 4.84 3.83
N ALA A 25 -2.76 5.30 4.79
CA ALA A 25 -1.40 5.70 4.51
C ALA A 25 -0.38 5.00 5.39
N GLY A 26 0.80 4.79 4.85
CA GLY A 26 1.89 4.10 5.52
C GLY A 26 3.13 4.04 4.67
N THR A 27 3.92 3.00 4.88
CA THR A 27 5.20 2.78 4.20
C THR A 27 5.26 1.45 3.47
N SER A 28 6.26 1.31 2.60
CA SER A 28 6.63 0.04 1.97
C SER A 28 7.47 -0.80 2.94
N GLY A 29 6.81 -1.53 3.84
CA GLY A 29 7.42 -2.29 4.94
C GLY A 29 7.44 -1.53 6.26
N TRP A 30 7.76 -2.25 7.33
CA TRP A 30 7.78 -1.71 8.71
C TRP A 30 8.95 -2.24 9.56
N ALA A 31 9.61 -3.32 9.16
CA ALA A 31 10.55 -4.06 10.02
C ALA A 31 12.00 -3.56 9.89
N TYR A 32 12.19 -2.25 10.02
CA TYR A 32 13.49 -1.61 9.85
C TYR A 32 14.03 -1.10 11.19
N ALA A 33 15.08 -1.75 11.71
CA ALA A 33 15.72 -1.35 12.96
C ALA A 33 16.42 0.02 12.89
N THR A 34 16.81 0.42 11.68
CA THR A 34 17.40 1.74 11.36
C THR A 34 16.46 2.91 11.60
N TRP A 35 15.15 2.65 11.77
CA TRP A 35 14.18 3.70 12.08
C TRP A 35 14.18 4.10 13.56
N LYS A 36 15.05 3.52 14.38
CA LYS A 36 15.31 3.98 15.75
C LYS A 36 16.36 5.09 15.75
N PRO A 37 16.27 6.05 16.68
CA PRO A 37 15.19 6.24 17.66
C PRO A 37 14.03 7.10 17.13
N ASP A 38 14.08 7.59 15.90
CA ASP A 38 13.25 8.69 15.39
C ASP A 38 11.79 8.30 15.12
N PHE A 39 11.55 7.05 14.67
CA PHE A 39 10.19 6.52 14.48
C PHE A 39 9.85 5.45 15.54
N TYR A 40 10.72 4.46 15.74
CA TYR A 40 10.57 3.49 16.82
C TYR A 40 11.33 3.95 18.06
N PRO A 41 10.70 4.01 19.26
CA PRO A 41 11.43 4.24 20.50
C PRO A 41 12.59 3.26 20.65
N ALA A 42 13.66 3.68 21.32
CA ALA A 42 14.89 2.91 21.46
C ALA A 42 14.67 1.54 22.15
N ASP A 43 13.70 1.44 23.06
CA ASP A 43 13.35 0.26 23.85
C ASP A 43 12.39 -0.71 23.17
N VAL A 44 11.72 -0.32 22.09
CA VAL A 44 10.80 -1.20 21.34
C VAL A 44 11.57 -2.30 20.65
N SER A 45 11.31 -3.57 21.00
CA SER A 45 11.92 -4.72 20.34
C SER A 45 11.41 -4.90 18.91
N SER A 46 12.21 -5.49 18.02
CA SER A 46 11.84 -5.75 16.63
C SER A 46 10.59 -6.62 16.49
N LYS A 47 10.33 -7.49 17.46
CA LYS A 47 9.10 -8.32 17.51
C LYS A 47 7.83 -7.50 17.70
N ARG A 48 7.95 -6.29 18.24
CA ARG A 48 6.83 -5.37 18.51
C ARG A 48 6.75 -4.20 17.53
N PHE A 49 7.59 -4.18 16.50
CA PHE A 49 7.59 -3.10 15.52
C PHE A 49 6.24 -2.92 14.84
N LEU A 50 5.56 -4.00 14.43
CA LEU A 50 4.25 -3.90 13.79
C LEU A 50 3.17 -3.37 14.73
N GLU A 51 3.18 -3.77 16.00
CA GLU A 51 2.26 -3.26 17.03
C GLU A 51 2.45 -1.76 17.21
N TYR A 52 3.70 -1.30 17.39
CA TYR A 52 4.00 0.13 17.50
C TYR A 52 3.65 0.89 16.21
N TYR A 53 4.06 0.37 15.05
CA TYR A 53 3.76 0.95 13.76
C TYR A 53 2.25 1.22 13.59
N ALA A 54 1.42 0.27 13.97
CA ALA A 54 -0.03 0.38 13.87
C ALA A 54 -0.67 1.38 14.86
N THR A 55 0.09 1.91 15.83
CA THR A 55 -0.35 3.06 16.65
C THR A 55 -0.13 4.40 15.95
N GLN A 56 0.79 4.46 14.99
CA GLN A 56 1.17 5.69 14.28
C GLN A 56 0.55 5.79 12.88
N LEU A 57 0.38 4.65 12.20
CA LEU A 57 -0.06 4.55 10.82
C LEU A 57 -1.18 3.51 10.69
N ASN A 58 -2.07 3.69 9.73
CA ASN A 58 -3.26 2.84 9.55
C ASN A 58 -3.15 1.85 8.38
N SER A 59 -2.01 1.82 7.68
CA SER A 59 -1.79 0.89 6.57
C SER A 59 -0.30 0.61 6.36
N VAL A 60 -0.01 -0.51 5.70
CA VAL A 60 1.34 -0.87 5.25
C VAL A 60 1.30 -1.62 3.92
N GLU A 61 2.27 -1.35 3.05
CA GLU A 61 2.54 -2.16 1.85
C GLU A 61 3.55 -3.26 2.20
N VAL A 62 3.13 -4.51 2.10
CA VAL A 62 3.96 -5.68 2.41
C VAL A 62 4.82 -6.04 1.21
N ASN A 63 6.12 -5.75 1.26
CA ASN A 63 7.08 -6.09 0.20
C ASN A 63 7.63 -7.52 0.32
N PHE A 64 7.46 -8.18 1.46
CA PHE A 64 7.87 -9.57 1.66
C PHE A 64 7.33 -10.50 0.58
N THR A 65 6.06 -10.30 0.17
CA THR A 65 5.37 -11.11 -0.84
C THR A 65 5.97 -11.00 -2.24
N PHE A 66 6.80 -10.01 -2.50
CA PHE A 66 7.53 -9.90 -3.76
C PHE A 66 8.48 -11.10 -3.98
N ARG A 67 9.05 -11.64 -2.90
CA ARG A 67 10.00 -12.77 -2.95
C ARG A 67 9.37 -14.09 -2.53
N LYS A 68 8.49 -14.09 -1.51
CA LYS A 68 7.92 -15.29 -0.91
C LYS A 68 6.52 -14.99 -0.37
N LEU A 69 5.57 -15.90 -0.61
CA LEU A 69 4.25 -15.80 0.00
C LEU A 69 4.33 -16.00 1.52
N PRO A 70 3.49 -15.31 2.32
CA PRO A 70 3.46 -15.50 3.75
C PRO A 70 2.91 -16.89 4.08
N THR A 71 3.40 -17.49 5.16
CA THR A 71 2.74 -18.66 5.74
C THR A 71 1.48 -18.22 6.48
N GLU A 72 0.55 -19.15 6.69
CA GLU A 72 -0.68 -18.87 7.45
C GLU A 72 -0.36 -18.31 8.85
N SER A 73 0.62 -18.90 9.54
CA SER A 73 1.03 -18.44 10.88
C SER A 73 1.64 -17.04 10.88
N MET A 74 2.43 -16.69 9.86
CA MET A 74 2.97 -15.32 9.70
C MET A 74 1.84 -14.33 9.48
N LEU A 75 0.93 -14.61 8.56
CA LEU A 75 -0.19 -13.73 8.27
C LEU A 75 -1.11 -13.58 9.48
N ALA A 76 -1.43 -14.67 10.18
CA ALA A 76 -2.21 -14.64 11.41
C ALA A 76 -1.53 -13.76 12.48
N GLY A 77 -0.21 -13.87 12.64
CA GLY A 77 0.56 -13.01 13.53
C GLY A 77 0.47 -11.53 13.16
N TRP A 78 0.57 -11.18 11.89
CA TRP A 78 0.40 -9.80 11.44
C TRP A 78 -1.02 -9.28 11.68
N LEU A 79 -2.04 -10.08 11.36
CA LEU A 79 -3.44 -9.69 11.53
C LEU A 79 -3.80 -9.47 13.01
N SER A 80 -3.22 -10.26 13.93
CA SER A 80 -3.47 -10.12 15.37
C SER A 80 -2.74 -8.92 16.00
N ALA A 81 -1.65 -8.47 15.39
CA ALA A 81 -0.81 -7.37 15.90
C ALA A 81 -1.37 -5.96 15.63
N VAL A 82 -2.44 -5.85 14.82
CA VAL A 82 -2.95 -4.54 14.36
C VAL A 82 -4.45 -4.38 14.64
N PRO A 83 -4.97 -3.15 14.83
CA PRO A 83 -6.39 -2.89 15.06
C PRO A 83 -7.25 -3.25 13.84
N SER A 84 -8.58 -3.30 14.02
CA SER A 84 -9.54 -3.66 12.96
C SER A 84 -9.56 -2.68 11.78
N GLY A 85 -9.28 -1.40 12.03
CA GLY A 85 -9.20 -0.36 11.00
C GLY A 85 -7.94 -0.40 10.14
N PHE A 86 -6.93 -1.20 10.49
CA PHE A 86 -5.67 -1.28 9.78
C PHE A 86 -5.79 -2.04 8.44
N ARG A 87 -5.05 -1.61 7.41
CA ARG A 87 -5.03 -2.28 6.10
C ARG A 87 -3.63 -2.74 5.70
N PHE A 88 -3.56 -3.96 5.19
CA PHE A 88 -2.38 -4.51 4.54
C PHE A 88 -2.59 -4.49 3.03
N SER A 89 -1.76 -3.77 2.29
CA SER A 89 -1.61 -3.95 0.85
C SER A 89 -0.42 -4.87 0.57
N PHE A 90 -0.52 -5.70 -0.46
CA PHE A 90 0.52 -6.69 -0.75
C PHE A 90 1.09 -6.48 -2.13
N LYS A 91 2.41 -6.39 -2.21
CA LYS A 91 3.12 -6.34 -3.49
C LYS A 91 3.17 -7.72 -4.13
N ALA A 92 2.72 -7.80 -5.38
CA ALA A 92 2.67 -9.07 -6.11
C ALA A 92 4.07 -9.70 -6.27
N PRO A 93 4.15 -11.05 -6.27
CA PRO A 93 5.40 -11.78 -6.47
C PRO A 93 6.14 -11.38 -7.75
N GLN A 94 7.47 -11.27 -7.68
CA GLN A 94 8.31 -10.98 -8.85
C GLN A 94 8.15 -12.02 -9.98
N ARG A 95 7.78 -13.26 -9.64
CA ARG A 95 7.50 -14.29 -10.64
C ARG A 95 6.38 -13.87 -11.57
N ILE A 96 5.33 -13.21 -11.09
CA ILE A 96 4.21 -12.70 -11.88
C ILE A 96 4.64 -11.48 -12.70
N THR A 97 5.22 -10.48 -12.03
CA THR A 97 5.41 -9.15 -12.62
C THR A 97 6.72 -9.01 -13.41
N HIS A 98 7.82 -9.59 -12.93
CA HIS A 98 9.16 -9.40 -13.49
C HIS A 98 9.59 -10.56 -14.38
N PHE A 99 9.36 -11.81 -13.97
CA PHE A 99 9.80 -12.97 -14.72
C PHE A 99 8.77 -13.36 -15.80
N SER A 100 7.54 -13.63 -15.43
CA SER A 100 6.46 -13.95 -16.38
C SER A 100 5.97 -12.74 -17.16
N ARG A 101 6.19 -11.52 -16.65
CA ARG A 101 5.68 -10.28 -17.26
C ARG A 101 4.20 -10.39 -17.61
N LEU A 102 3.41 -10.83 -16.64
CA LEU A 102 1.96 -11.07 -16.69
C LEU A 102 1.51 -12.22 -17.60
N ARG A 103 2.43 -12.98 -18.25
CA ARG A 103 2.07 -14.09 -19.15
C ARG A 103 2.02 -15.42 -18.42
N ASN A 104 1.05 -16.27 -18.78
CA ASN A 104 0.96 -17.66 -18.28
C ASN A 104 1.16 -17.80 -16.78
N CYS A 105 0.48 -16.96 -16.00
CA CYS A 105 0.68 -16.87 -14.55
C CYS A 105 -0.60 -17.03 -13.73
N GLU A 106 -1.65 -17.61 -14.30
CA GLU A 106 -2.96 -17.83 -13.68
C GLU A 106 -2.82 -18.56 -12.33
N GLY A 107 -2.04 -19.65 -12.30
CA GLY A 107 -1.78 -20.40 -11.06
C GLY A 107 -1.02 -19.57 -10.02
N LEU A 108 0.00 -18.80 -10.44
CA LEU A 108 0.75 -17.92 -9.55
C LEU A 108 -0.13 -16.81 -8.96
N VAL A 109 -1.05 -16.27 -9.75
CA VAL A 109 -2.02 -15.26 -9.30
C VAL A 109 -3.02 -15.88 -8.34
N ALA A 110 -3.54 -17.07 -8.64
CA ALA A 110 -4.46 -17.77 -7.76
C ALA A 110 -3.82 -18.08 -6.40
N ASP A 111 -2.59 -18.58 -6.36
CA ASP A 111 -1.83 -18.85 -5.15
C ASP A 111 -1.58 -17.57 -4.34
N PHE A 112 -1.22 -16.47 -5.01
CA PHE A 112 -1.02 -15.18 -4.35
C PHE A 112 -2.32 -14.67 -3.72
N VAL A 113 -3.42 -14.64 -4.45
CA VAL A 113 -4.73 -14.22 -3.93
C VAL A 113 -5.18 -15.12 -2.77
N ALA A 114 -5.00 -16.45 -2.89
CA ALA A 114 -5.31 -17.38 -1.83
C ALA A 114 -4.50 -17.14 -0.57
N SER A 115 -3.19 -16.84 -0.70
CA SER A 115 -2.30 -16.60 0.44
C SER A 115 -2.67 -15.38 1.28
N VAL A 116 -3.37 -14.39 0.71
CA VAL A 116 -3.82 -13.17 1.41
C VAL A 116 -5.31 -13.16 1.75
N ARG A 117 -6.03 -14.23 1.40
CA ARG A 117 -7.47 -14.37 1.70
C ARG A 117 -7.81 -14.21 3.18
N PRO A 118 -7.02 -14.69 4.15
CA PRO A 118 -7.29 -14.44 5.57
C PRO A 118 -7.31 -12.94 5.92
N ALA A 119 -6.48 -12.12 5.28
CA ALA A 119 -6.53 -10.67 5.48
C ALA A 119 -7.82 -10.05 4.94
N GLN A 120 -8.32 -10.56 3.81
CA GLN A 120 -9.61 -10.15 3.24
C GLN A 120 -10.77 -10.55 4.15
N GLN A 121 -10.80 -11.78 4.62
CA GLN A 121 -11.83 -12.28 5.56
C GLN A 121 -11.85 -11.51 6.88
N ALA A 122 -10.69 -11.06 7.35
CA ALA A 122 -10.57 -10.21 8.54
C ALA A 122 -10.94 -8.72 8.28
N GLY A 123 -11.31 -8.35 7.05
CA GLY A 123 -11.56 -6.96 6.66
C GLY A 123 -10.32 -6.06 6.69
N LYS A 124 -9.12 -6.67 6.67
CA LYS A 124 -7.82 -5.97 6.77
C LYS A 124 -7.03 -5.98 5.46
N LEU A 125 -7.58 -6.48 4.35
CA LEU A 125 -6.96 -6.38 3.04
C LEU A 125 -7.19 -4.97 2.46
N GLY A 126 -6.11 -4.31 2.06
CA GLY A 126 -6.13 -3.08 1.27
C GLY A 126 -6.22 -3.41 -0.22
N LEU A 127 -5.10 -3.39 -0.93
CA LEU A 127 -5.02 -3.74 -2.35
C LEU A 127 -3.84 -4.66 -2.66
N LEU A 128 -3.85 -5.25 -3.86
CA LEU A 128 -2.72 -5.97 -4.43
C LEU A 128 -2.02 -5.07 -5.45
N LEU A 129 -0.73 -4.80 -5.24
CA LEU A 129 0.08 -3.97 -6.13
C LEU A 129 0.86 -4.83 -7.13
N PHE A 130 0.59 -4.66 -8.41
CA PHE A 130 1.35 -5.25 -9.52
C PHE A 130 2.32 -4.19 -10.08
N GLN A 131 3.53 -4.12 -9.51
CA GLN A 131 4.58 -3.24 -10.02
C GLN A 131 5.32 -3.93 -11.16
N LEU A 132 5.35 -3.34 -12.35
CA LEU A 132 6.06 -3.87 -13.51
C LEU A 132 7.51 -3.35 -13.57
N PRO A 133 8.44 -4.09 -14.17
CA PRO A 133 9.83 -3.65 -14.31
C PRO A 133 9.96 -2.55 -15.39
N PRO A 134 10.99 -1.67 -15.28
CA PRO A 134 11.17 -0.53 -16.18
C PRO A 134 11.44 -0.91 -17.64
N ASN A 135 11.93 -2.12 -17.87
CA ASN A 135 12.21 -2.65 -19.21
C ASN A 135 11.04 -3.46 -19.80
N PHE A 136 9.82 -3.31 -19.26
CA PHE A 136 8.61 -3.91 -19.79
C PHE A 136 7.74 -2.83 -20.42
N LYS A 137 7.88 -2.66 -21.74
CA LYS A 137 7.08 -1.74 -22.54
C LYS A 137 5.64 -2.18 -22.63
N ALA A 138 4.76 -1.23 -22.94
CA ALA A 138 3.33 -1.47 -23.05
C ALA A 138 3.00 -2.64 -23.97
N ALA A 139 2.13 -3.50 -23.49
CA ALA A 139 1.56 -4.63 -24.18
C ALA A 139 0.09 -4.78 -23.74
N PRO A 140 -0.83 -3.93 -24.24
CA PRO A 140 -2.22 -3.88 -23.80
C PRO A 140 -2.93 -5.23 -23.86
N HIS A 141 -2.69 -6.03 -24.91
CA HIS A 141 -3.27 -7.38 -25.03
C HIS A 141 -2.86 -8.29 -23.88
N ILE A 142 -1.60 -8.22 -23.39
CA ILE A 142 -1.15 -9.01 -22.24
C ILE A 142 -1.80 -8.52 -20.96
N LEU A 143 -1.97 -7.20 -20.81
CA LEU A 143 -2.68 -6.62 -19.67
C LEU A 143 -4.15 -7.06 -19.66
N ALA A 144 -4.83 -7.06 -20.81
CA ALA A 144 -6.21 -7.51 -20.95
C ALA A 144 -6.37 -8.99 -20.58
N ASP A 145 -5.49 -9.87 -21.09
CA ASP A 145 -5.47 -11.28 -20.72
C ASP A 145 -5.25 -11.47 -19.22
N PHE A 146 -4.29 -10.74 -18.65
CA PHE A 146 -4.01 -10.80 -17.22
C PHE A 146 -5.18 -10.34 -16.36
N LEU A 147 -5.82 -9.24 -16.70
CA LEU A 147 -6.99 -8.70 -15.99
C LEU A 147 -8.21 -9.62 -16.09
N SER A 148 -8.23 -10.50 -17.08
CA SER A 148 -9.28 -11.50 -17.28
C SER A 148 -9.11 -12.77 -16.44
N ILE A 149 -8.01 -12.92 -15.69
CA ILE A 149 -7.76 -14.06 -14.81
C ILE A 149 -8.89 -14.19 -13.78
N PRO A 150 -9.53 -15.37 -13.62
CA PRO A 150 -10.68 -15.55 -12.75
C PRO A 150 -10.47 -15.10 -11.31
N ALA A 151 -9.26 -15.26 -10.77
CA ALA A 151 -8.93 -14.84 -9.41
C ALA A 151 -8.98 -13.29 -9.22
N LEU A 152 -8.87 -12.51 -10.30
CA LEU A 152 -8.93 -11.05 -10.30
C LEU A 152 -10.27 -10.49 -10.79
N LYS A 153 -11.16 -11.31 -11.33
CA LYS A 153 -12.41 -10.87 -11.99
C LYS A 153 -13.70 -11.25 -11.27
N ASN A 154 -13.64 -12.11 -10.27
CA ASN A 154 -14.85 -12.55 -9.55
C ASN A 154 -15.40 -11.45 -8.62
N PRO A 155 -16.68 -11.52 -8.17
CA PRO A 155 -17.27 -10.49 -7.30
C PRO A 155 -16.56 -10.28 -5.96
N SER A 156 -15.80 -11.28 -5.49
CA SER A 156 -14.99 -11.20 -4.27
C SER A 156 -13.51 -10.95 -4.57
N ALA A 157 -13.17 -10.55 -5.80
CA ALA A 157 -11.79 -10.25 -6.16
C ALA A 157 -11.24 -9.09 -5.32
N PRO A 158 -9.96 -9.13 -4.94
CA PRO A 158 -9.33 -8.04 -4.23
C PRO A 158 -9.22 -6.79 -5.10
N LYS A 159 -9.12 -5.61 -4.46
CA LYS A 159 -8.73 -4.38 -5.14
C LYS A 159 -7.32 -4.53 -5.70
N ILE A 160 -7.07 -4.08 -6.92
CA ILE A 160 -5.78 -4.19 -7.58
C ILE A 160 -5.29 -2.84 -8.09
N ALA A 161 -3.98 -2.64 -8.06
CA ALA A 161 -3.33 -1.47 -8.63
C ALA A 161 -2.11 -1.88 -9.46
N PHE A 162 -1.85 -1.14 -10.53
CA PHE A 162 -0.67 -1.31 -11.38
C PHE A 162 0.26 -0.11 -11.26
N GLU A 163 1.52 -0.36 -10.92
CA GLU A 163 2.60 0.62 -11.01
C GLU A 163 3.43 0.33 -12.26
N PHE A 164 3.28 1.16 -13.26
CA PHE A 164 4.08 1.09 -14.49
C PHE A 164 5.35 1.91 -14.35
N ARG A 165 6.45 1.40 -14.89
CA ARG A 165 7.78 1.98 -14.83
C ARG A 165 8.36 2.35 -16.20
N ASP A 166 7.57 2.20 -17.27
CA ASP A 166 7.89 2.63 -18.63
C ASP A 166 6.77 3.55 -19.13
N GLN A 167 7.15 4.68 -19.75
CA GLN A 167 6.22 5.70 -20.22
C GLN A 167 5.22 5.20 -21.27
N SER A 168 5.58 4.16 -22.04
CA SER A 168 4.71 3.61 -23.05
C SER A 168 3.37 3.08 -22.52
N TRP A 169 3.28 2.78 -21.22
CA TRP A 169 2.04 2.36 -20.56
C TRP A 169 1.06 3.51 -20.30
N PHE A 170 1.51 4.76 -20.39
CA PHE A 170 0.64 5.92 -20.11
C PHE A 170 -0.13 6.32 -21.36
N SER A 171 -1.11 5.51 -21.72
CA SER A 171 -1.95 5.67 -22.90
C SER A 171 -3.43 5.45 -22.56
N GLU A 172 -4.33 6.04 -23.36
CA GLU A 172 -5.76 5.85 -23.16
C GLU A 172 -6.20 4.38 -23.32
N GLU A 173 -5.52 3.61 -24.17
CA GLU A 173 -5.77 2.17 -24.31
C GLU A 173 -5.51 1.42 -22.99
N THR A 174 -4.39 1.71 -22.31
CA THR A 174 -4.10 1.15 -20.99
C THR A 174 -5.13 1.61 -19.95
N TYR A 175 -5.48 2.90 -19.94
CA TYR A 175 -6.43 3.44 -18.98
C TYR A 175 -7.83 2.87 -19.16
N ALA A 176 -8.27 2.64 -20.40
CA ALA A 176 -9.56 2.01 -20.70
C ALA A 176 -9.62 0.59 -20.12
N LEU A 177 -8.58 -0.23 -20.30
CA LEU A 177 -8.49 -1.57 -19.71
C LEU A 177 -8.55 -1.53 -18.17
N LEU A 178 -7.80 -0.62 -17.54
CA LEU A 178 -7.84 -0.47 -16.09
C LEU A 178 -9.25 -0.05 -15.59
N ARG A 179 -9.94 0.87 -16.28
CA ARG A 179 -11.31 1.30 -15.93
C ARG A 179 -12.32 0.15 -16.07
N GLU A 180 -12.23 -0.61 -17.15
CA GLU A 180 -13.11 -1.76 -17.40
C GLU A 180 -13.04 -2.77 -16.26
N HIS A 181 -11.85 -3.04 -15.77
CA HIS A 181 -11.61 -4.02 -14.70
C HIS A 181 -11.56 -3.41 -13.29
N ASN A 182 -11.93 -2.14 -13.12
CA ASN A 182 -11.87 -1.44 -11.84
C ASN A 182 -10.49 -1.56 -11.15
N ALA A 183 -9.41 -1.54 -11.95
CA ALA A 183 -8.02 -1.57 -11.50
C ALA A 183 -7.47 -0.13 -11.39
N ALA A 184 -6.73 0.16 -10.34
CA ALA A 184 -6.12 1.48 -10.18
C ALA A 184 -4.80 1.59 -10.96
N LEU A 185 -4.58 2.75 -11.59
CA LEU A 185 -3.22 3.19 -11.89
C LEU A 185 -2.60 3.67 -10.58
N CYS A 186 -1.47 3.11 -10.19
CA CYS A 186 -0.70 3.62 -9.07
C CYS A 186 0.04 4.89 -9.52
N VAL A 187 -0.38 6.03 -9.00
CA VAL A 187 0.29 7.31 -9.23
C VAL A 187 1.59 7.31 -8.44
N ALA A 188 2.69 6.99 -9.11
CA ALA A 188 4.00 6.89 -8.50
C ALA A 188 4.84 8.14 -8.84
N GLU A 189 5.47 8.70 -7.82
CA GLU A 189 6.47 9.73 -7.97
C GLU A 189 7.85 9.14 -7.64
N THR A 190 8.75 9.20 -8.61
CA THR A 190 10.16 8.84 -8.46
C THR A 190 11.00 9.99 -8.99
N ASP A 191 12.30 9.99 -8.71
CA ASP A 191 13.21 11.02 -9.23
C ASP A 191 13.25 11.06 -10.77
N ASP A 192 13.03 9.90 -11.44
CA ASP A 192 13.19 9.75 -12.88
C ASP A 192 11.85 9.68 -13.66
N LEU A 193 10.76 9.26 -12.99
CA LEU A 193 9.48 9.02 -13.65
C LEU A 193 8.32 9.48 -12.76
N ARG A 194 7.47 10.33 -13.31
CA ARG A 194 6.20 10.71 -12.71
C ARG A 194 5.04 10.09 -13.48
N THR A 195 4.25 9.28 -12.80
CA THR A 195 3.00 8.74 -13.35
C THR A 195 1.99 9.89 -13.53
N PRO A 196 1.25 9.96 -14.67
CA PRO A 196 0.14 10.87 -14.82
C PRO A 196 -0.92 10.68 -13.73
N ASP A 197 -1.53 11.78 -13.29
CA ASP A 197 -2.57 11.77 -12.26
C ASP A 197 -3.92 11.35 -12.86
N VAL A 198 -4.05 10.06 -13.16
CA VAL A 198 -5.23 9.44 -13.77
C VAL A 198 -5.80 8.39 -12.84
N HIS A 199 -7.05 8.57 -12.42
CA HIS A 199 -7.76 7.67 -11.53
C HIS A 199 -8.67 6.71 -12.30
N CYS A 200 -8.16 5.53 -12.64
CA CYS A 200 -8.88 4.53 -13.43
C CYS A 200 -9.94 3.78 -12.62
N ALA A 201 -9.61 3.28 -11.44
CA ALA A 201 -10.56 2.52 -10.64
C ALA A 201 -11.64 3.42 -10.01
N ARG A 202 -12.87 2.93 -9.97
CA ARG A 202 -14.02 3.63 -9.37
C ARG A 202 -14.02 3.59 -7.85
N THR A 203 -13.53 2.50 -7.27
CA THR A 203 -13.66 2.21 -5.83
C THR A 203 -12.43 2.59 -5.01
N HIS A 204 -11.28 2.74 -5.66
CA HIS A 204 -10.01 3.00 -4.96
C HIS A 204 -9.00 3.74 -5.84
N ALA A 205 -8.02 4.37 -5.19
CA ALA A 205 -6.85 4.99 -5.80
C ALA A 205 -5.59 4.52 -5.07
N SER A 206 -4.47 4.51 -5.78
CA SER A 206 -3.18 4.10 -5.25
C SER A 206 -2.13 5.16 -5.54
N PHE A 207 -1.35 5.52 -4.51
CA PHE A 207 -0.26 6.48 -4.62
C PHE A 207 1.00 5.89 -4.01
N ARG A 208 2.14 6.19 -4.63
CA ARG A 208 3.44 5.75 -4.13
C ARG A 208 4.46 6.87 -4.21
N MET A 209 4.87 7.33 -3.04
CA MET A 209 5.74 8.49 -2.85
C MET A 209 7.18 8.03 -2.64
N ARG A 210 8.10 8.42 -3.56
CA ARG A 210 9.47 7.91 -3.56
C ARG A 210 10.46 8.96 -4.06
N ARG A 211 10.67 10.01 -3.28
CA ARG A 211 11.80 10.91 -3.51
C ARG A 211 12.94 10.58 -2.56
N ALA A 212 14.19 10.62 -3.05
CA ALA A 212 15.37 10.39 -2.23
C ALA A 212 15.52 11.39 -1.09
N CYS A 213 15.17 12.66 -1.31
CA CYS A 213 15.23 13.73 -0.29
C CYS A 213 14.01 13.81 0.64
N GLY A 214 13.01 12.94 0.49
CA GLY A 214 11.74 13.03 1.21
C GLY A 214 10.84 14.18 0.71
N TYR A 215 9.95 14.67 1.57
CA TYR A 215 8.96 15.70 1.27
C TYR A 215 8.95 16.77 2.34
N THR A 216 8.81 18.04 1.93
CA THR A 216 8.66 19.15 2.87
C THR A 216 7.24 19.18 3.48
N PRO A 217 7.03 19.83 4.64
CA PRO A 217 5.70 19.98 5.24
C PRO A 217 4.67 20.63 4.31
N GLU A 218 5.11 21.61 3.49
CA GLU A 218 4.25 22.28 2.51
C GLU A 218 3.85 21.33 1.37
N GLU A 219 4.76 20.49 0.92
CA GLU A 219 4.47 19.47 -0.08
C GLU A 219 3.51 18.42 0.48
N ILE A 220 3.73 17.95 1.70
CA ILE A 220 2.82 17.03 2.40
C ILE A 220 1.41 17.62 2.52
N THR A 221 1.30 18.89 2.91
CA THR A 221 0.00 19.58 3.03
C THR A 221 -0.71 19.68 1.67
N ARG A 222 0.01 20.00 0.61
CA ARG A 222 -0.51 20.07 -0.75
C ARG A 222 -1.00 18.67 -1.22
N TYR A 223 -0.19 17.62 -0.98
CA TYR A 223 -0.61 16.24 -1.29
C TYR A 223 -1.83 15.82 -0.48
N ALA A 224 -1.90 16.17 0.81
CA ALA A 224 -3.07 15.89 1.64
C ALA A 224 -4.34 16.50 1.05
N SER A 225 -4.30 17.77 0.63
CA SER A 225 -5.45 18.43 -0.02
C SER A 225 -5.86 17.75 -1.31
N SER A 226 -4.92 17.39 -2.18
CA SER A 226 -5.20 16.68 -3.45
C SER A 226 -5.79 15.29 -3.20
N VAL A 227 -5.23 14.55 -2.25
CA VAL A 227 -5.68 13.19 -1.90
C VAL A 227 -7.07 13.23 -1.24
N MET A 228 -7.36 14.23 -0.42
CA MET A 228 -8.69 14.41 0.19
C MET A 228 -9.78 14.58 -0.86
N ALA A 229 -9.51 15.30 -1.95
CA ALA A 229 -10.45 15.44 -3.07
C ALA A 229 -10.74 14.08 -3.73
N VAL A 230 -9.71 13.23 -3.89
CA VAL A 230 -9.87 11.86 -4.42
C VAL A 230 -10.62 10.97 -3.43
N ALA A 231 -10.33 11.10 -2.14
CA ALA A 231 -10.92 10.29 -1.06
C ALA A 231 -12.42 10.59 -0.83
N ALA A 232 -12.94 11.70 -1.32
CA ALA A 232 -14.37 12.00 -1.29
C ALA A 232 -15.23 10.98 -2.06
N ALA A 233 -14.67 10.31 -3.07
CA ALA A 233 -15.39 9.37 -3.94
C ALA A 233 -14.92 7.92 -3.83
N ARG A 234 -13.76 7.64 -3.22
CA ARG A 234 -13.13 6.31 -3.22
C ARG A 234 -12.14 6.13 -2.07
N GLU A 235 -11.78 4.89 -1.76
CA GLU A 235 -10.68 4.63 -0.82
C GLU A 235 -9.34 5.00 -1.44
N VAL A 236 -8.43 5.55 -0.64
CA VAL A 236 -7.08 5.92 -1.06
C VAL A 236 -6.05 5.14 -0.28
N TYR A 237 -5.12 4.55 -1.00
CA TYR A 237 -3.95 3.85 -0.46
C TYR A 237 -2.69 4.59 -0.88
N LEU A 238 -1.94 5.13 0.09
CA LEU A 238 -0.75 5.93 -0.17
C LEU A 238 0.44 5.41 0.65
N TYR A 239 1.55 5.10 -0.04
CA TYR A 239 2.73 4.53 0.60
C TYR A 239 3.98 5.33 0.30
N PHE A 240 4.66 5.78 1.37
CA PHE A 240 5.99 6.36 1.28
C PHE A 240 7.04 5.26 1.25
N LYS A 241 8.01 5.39 0.36
CA LYS A 241 9.10 4.44 0.25
C LYS A 241 10.41 5.07 0.73
N HIS A 242 10.87 4.64 1.90
CA HIS A 242 12.23 4.81 2.39
C HIS A 242 12.56 3.60 3.28
N GLU A 243 13.55 2.82 2.90
CA GLU A 243 13.89 1.56 3.60
C GLU A 243 15.01 1.79 4.62
N ASP A 244 15.98 2.67 4.31
CA ASP A 244 17.19 2.87 5.11
C ASP A 244 17.03 3.89 6.24
N GLU A 245 16.11 4.86 6.08
CA GLU A 245 15.87 5.95 7.01
C GLU A 245 14.40 6.07 7.39
N PRO A 246 14.06 6.65 8.56
CA PRO A 246 12.68 6.82 9.03
C PRO A 246 11.88 7.87 8.26
N THR A 247 12.50 8.62 7.35
CA THR A 247 11.90 9.74 6.61
C THR A 247 10.55 9.39 5.99
N GLY A 248 10.43 8.21 5.37
CA GLY A 248 9.17 7.75 4.80
C GLY A 248 8.07 7.55 5.85
N ALA A 249 8.41 6.99 7.01
CA ALA A 249 7.46 6.78 8.10
C ALA A 249 7.03 8.09 8.74
N LEU A 250 7.96 9.02 8.95
CA LEU A 250 7.67 10.36 9.48
C LEU A 250 6.79 11.17 8.51
N ASN A 251 7.08 11.13 7.21
CA ASN A 251 6.25 11.76 6.19
C ASN A 251 4.84 11.16 6.15
N ALA A 252 4.69 9.84 6.32
CA ALA A 252 3.38 9.19 6.37
C ALA A 252 2.55 9.64 7.59
N VAL A 253 3.18 9.78 8.77
CA VAL A 253 2.53 10.31 9.97
C VAL A 253 2.09 11.75 9.75
N GLU A 254 2.95 12.60 9.22
CA GLU A 254 2.63 14.00 8.93
C GLU A 254 1.52 14.13 7.89
N PHE A 255 1.54 13.29 6.86
CA PHE A 255 0.47 13.23 5.85
C PHE A 255 -0.90 12.90 6.48
N LEU A 256 -1.01 11.90 7.35
CA LEU A 256 -2.26 11.59 8.04
C LEU A 256 -2.73 12.75 8.93
N ARG A 257 -1.81 13.41 9.63
CA ARG A 257 -2.12 14.61 10.42
C ARG A 257 -2.63 15.76 9.55
N ALA A 258 -2.01 15.98 8.38
CA ALA A 258 -2.45 16.99 7.44
C ALA A 258 -3.85 16.69 6.88
N CYS A 259 -4.14 15.43 6.51
CA CYS A 259 -5.46 15.00 6.08
C CYS A 259 -6.53 15.27 7.15
N SER A 260 -6.22 14.99 8.42
CA SER A 260 -7.16 15.23 9.53
C SER A 260 -7.44 16.73 9.75
N LYS A 261 -6.43 17.60 9.54
CA LYS A 261 -6.61 19.06 9.61
C LYS A 261 -7.49 19.57 8.48
N VAL A 262 -7.26 19.09 7.23
CA VAL A 262 -8.07 19.45 6.06
C VAL A 262 -9.53 18.97 6.23
N ALA A 263 -9.77 17.83 6.87
CA ALA A 263 -11.12 17.34 7.13
C ALA A 263 -11.89 18.14 8.18
N ALA A 264 -11.19 18.88 9.05
CA ALA A 264 -11.75 19.68 10.12
C ALA A 264 -11.98 21.16 9.74
N SER A 265 -11.45 21.60 8.60
CA SER A 265 -11.61 22.95 8.04
C SER A 265 -12.76 22.99 7.01
#